data_9be298b006bd4a62ac86d453a212d4bd
#
_entry.id   9be298b006bd4a62ac86d453a212d4bd
#
_cell.length_a   1.000
_cell.length_b   1.000
_cell.length_c   1.000
_cell.angle_alpha   90.00
_cell.angle_beta   90.00
_cell.angle_gamma   90.00
#
_symmetry.space_group_name_H-M   'P 1'
#
loop_
_entity.id
_entity.type
_entity.pdbx_description
1 polymer ?
#
loop_
_entity_poly.entity_id
_entity_poly.type
_entity_poly.pdbx_seq_one_letter_code
_entity_poly.pdbx_strand_id
1 'polypeptide(L)'
;MVGSLFERKGKLMSWIAINWSKTILTIGKIKFNVNGLKNIDLRNNYFFVPNHESALDIPLVFASIPMHVVSVAKIELSRIPFFGWSMIAGGHFFVDRSNHKKAMRSIEQARISMKKNPRSIFLFPEGTRSLNGKVGRFKKGGLKLAIDLGVPIVPVGIVGTSQFQSNLKKGQHIGNLELNVGKPILTKSLKEKELLNFVEDLRKKVILLKATNVSK
;
A
#
# COMPACT_ATOMS: atom_id res chain seq x y z
N MET A 1 -14.55 -2.42 -18.38
CA MET A 1 -15.66 -1.80 -17.61
C MET A 1 -16.82 -2.73 -17.30
N VAL A 2 -17.15 -3.74 -18.13
CA VAL A 2 -18.31 -4.64 -17.90
C VAL A 2 -18.10 -5.60 -16.72
N GLY A 3 -16.88 -6.07 -16.45
CA GLY A 3 -16.62 -7.03 -15.37
C GLY A 3 -16.74 -6.50 -13.94
N SER A 4 -16.52 -5.19 -13.72
CA SER A 4 -16.60 -4.60 -12.37
C SER A 4 -18.05 -4.40 -11.89
N LEU A 5 -19.02 -4.41 -12.80
CA LEU A 5 -20.45 -4.32 -12.47
C LEU A 5 -21.00 -5.61 -11.87
N PHE A 6 -20.35 -6.76 -12.14
CA PHE A 6 -20.79 -8.09 -11.68
C PHE A 6 -20.03 -8.63 -10.48
N GLU A 7 -18.94 -7.99 -10.04
CA GLU A 7 -18.09 -8.52 -8.99
C GLU A 7 -18.13 -7.71 -7.69
N ARG A 8 -19.09 -8.04 -6.83
CA ARG A 8 -19.28 -7.38 -5.52
C ARG A 8 -18.04 -7.40 -4.59
N LYS A 9 -17.06 -8.27 -4.82
CA LYS A 9 -15.89 -8.46 -3.93
C LYS A 9 -14.53 -8.21 -4.59
N GLY A 10 -14.49 -7.70 -5.82
CA GLY A 10 -13.24 -7.39 -6.52
C GLY A 10 -12.32 -8.61 -6.76
N LYS A 11 -12.85 -9.84 -6.81
CA LYS A 11 -12.04 -11.07 -6.94
C LYS A 11 -11.25 -11.10 -8.24
N LEU A 12 -11.90 -10.76 -9.37
CA LEU A 12 -11.25 -10.76 -10.68
C LEU A 12 -10.13 -9.71 -10.73
N MET A 13 -10.41 -8.49 -10.27
CA MET A 13 -9.41 -7.41 -10.24
C MET A 13 -8.26 -7.72 -9.30
N SER A 14 -8.55 -8.35 -8.16
CA SER A 14 -7.54 -8.86 -7.24
C SER A 14 -6.65 -9.91 -7.91
N TRP A 15 -7.24 -10.89 -8.57
CA TRP A 15 -6.50 -11.93 -9.30
C TRP A 15 -5.61 -11.32 -10.39
N ILE A 16 -6.13 -10.37 -11.19
CA ILE A 16 -5.37 -9.67 -12.21
C ILE A 16 -4.19 -8.92 -11.58
N ALA A 17 -4.41 -8.14 -10.53
CA ALA A 17 -3.36 -7.35 -9.87
C ALA A 17 -2.27 -8.25 -9.26
N ILE A 18 -2.65 -9.34 -8.60
CA ILE A 18 -1.72 -10.31 -8.01
C ILE A 18 -0.87 -10.98 -9.09
N ASN A 19 -1.51 -11.50 -10.16
CA ASN A 19 -0.78 -12.21 -11.22
C ASN A 19 0.09 -11.27 -12.04
N TRP A 20 -0.37 -10.07 -12.39
CA TRP A 20 0.42 -9.02 -13.00
C TRP A 20 1.67 -8.71 -12.16
N SER A 21 1.50 -8.54 -10.86
CA SER A 21 2.59 -8.25 -9.94
C SER A 21 3.59 -9.41 -9.83
N LYS A 22 3.10 -10.64 -9.71
CA LYS A 22 3.96 -11.84 -9.72
C LYS A 22 4.72 -11.98 -11.03
N THR A 23 4.09 -11.70 -12.17
CA THR A 23 4.74 -11.73 -13.49
C THR A 23 5.89 -10.72 -13.57
N ILE A 24 5.68 -9.48 -13.11
CA ILE A 24 6.76 -8.46 -13.07
C ILE A 24 7.93 -8.96 -12.22
N LEU A 25 7.66 -9.48 -11.01
CA LEU A 25 8.71 -9.96 -10.11
C LEU A 25 9.45 -11.17 -10.71
N THR A 26 8.73 -12.08 -11.38
CA THR A 26 9.30 -13.26 -12.04
C THR A 26 10.17 -12.88 -13.22
N ILE A 27 9.72 -11.99 -14.12
CA ILE A 27 10.50 -11.49 -15.24
C ILE A 27 11.77 -10.79 -14.75
N GLY A 28 11.65 -10.01 -13.65
CA GLY A 28 12.79 -9.39 -12.99
C GLY A 28 13.70 -10.36 -12.23
N LYS A 29 13.38 -11.66 -12.20
CA LYS A 29 14.09 -12.69 -11.40
C LYS A 29 14.21 -12.31 -9.92
N ILE A 30 13.19 -11.62 -9.40
CA ILE A 30 13.15 -11.09 -8.03
C ILE A 30 12.48 -12.11 -7.11
N LYS A 31 13.24 -12.63 -6.16
CA LYS A 31 12.72 -13.48 -5.10
C LYS A 31 12.23 -12.61 -3.95
N PHE A 32 11.16 -13.04 -3.30
CA PHE A 32 10.65 -12.33 -2.13
C PHE A 32 10.03 -13.28 -1.10
N ASN A 33 10.07 -12.87 0.16
CA ASN A 33 9.45 -13.56 1.28
C ASN A 33 8.36 -12.67 1.90
N VAL A 34 7.32 -13.31 2.42
CA VAL A 34 6.22 -12.62 3.11
C VAL A 34 6.11 -13.16 4.52
N ASN A 35 6.29 -12.30 5.50
CA ASN A 35 6.23 -12.65 6.91
C ASN A 35 5.02 -12.00 7.58
N GLY A 36 4.46 -12.65 8.59
CA GLY A 36 3.41 -12.08 9.41
C GLY A 36 2.00 -12.06 8.80
N LEU A 37 1.72 -12.73 7.68
CA LEU A 37 0.35 -12.84 7.13
C LEU A 37 -0.64 -13.43 8.14
N LYS A 38 -0.19 -14.29 9.06
CA LYS A 38 -1.00 -14.84 10.15
C LYS A 38 -1.51 -13.80 11.15
N ASN A 39 -0.99 -12.59 11.11
CA ASN A 39 -1.44 -11.48 11.97
C ASN A 39 -2.78 -10.88 11.52
N ILE A 40 -3.24 -11.19 10.30
CA ILE A 40 -4.46 -10.63 9.71
C ILE A 40 -5.44 -11.75 9.34
N ASP A 41 -6.74 -11.46 9.44
CA ASP A 41 -7.80 -12.32 8.91
C ASP A 41 -8.16 -11.83 7.51
N LEU A 42 -7.93 -12.66 6.49
CA LEU A 42 -8.16 -12.31 5.08
C LEU A 42 -9.65 -12.05 4.73
N ARG A 43 -10.57 -12.32 5.65
CA ARG A 43 -12.01 -12.01 5.51
C ARG A 43 -12.35 -10.56 5.87
N ASN A 44 -11.45 -9.87 6.57
CA ASN A 44 -11.63 -8.49 7.03
C ASN A 44 -10.96 -7.48 6.09
N ASN A 45 -11.37 -6.23 6.17
CA ASN A 45 -10.74 -5.13 5.45
C ASN A 45 -9.75 -4.38 6.34
N TYR A 46 -8.63 -3.99 5.74
CA TYR A 46 -7.52 -3.32 6.43
C TYR A 46 -7.00 -2.13 5.62
N PHE A 47 -6.34 -1.24 6.35
CA PHE A 47 -5.59 -0.14 5.78
C PHE A 47 -4.08 -0.43 5.94
N PHE A 48 -3.46 -0.99 4.92
CA PHE A 48 -2.03 -1.34 4.94
C PHE A 48 -1.17 -0.09 4.75
N VAL A 49 -0.16 0.05 5.60
CA VAL A 49 0.72 1.23 5.65
C VAL A 49 2.18 0.79 5.53
N PRO A 50 2.69 0.59 4.30
CA PRO A 50 4.10 0.28 4.04
C PRO A 50 4.98 1.54 3.97
N ASN A 51 6.32 1.37 4.17
CA ASN A 51 7.32 2.33 3.72
C ASN A 51 7.43 2.34 2.18
N HIS A 52 8.01 3.39 1.62
CA HIS A 52 8.13 3.56 0.15
C HIS A 52 9.55 3.94 -0.28
N GLU A 53 10.20 3.07 -1.04
CA GLU A 53 11.59 3.24 -1.48
C GLU A 53 11.77 3.07 -2.99
N SER A 54 10.90 2.27 -3.61
CA SER A 54 11.05 1.89 -5.01
C SER A 54 9.71 1.77 -5.72
N ALA A 55 9.72 1.80 -7.05
CA ALA A 55 8.56 1.41 -7.85
C ALA A 55 8.17 -0.07 -7.63
N LEU A 56 9.12 -0.92 -7.24
CA LEU A 56 8.90 -2.33 -6.92
C LEU A 56 8.05 -2.57 -5.66
N ASP A 57 7.93 -1.57 -4.79
CA ASP A 57 7.08 -1.71 -3.59
C ASP A 57 5.63 -2.02 -3.98
N ILE A 58 5.16 -1.46 -5.10
CA ILE A 58 3.78 -1.64 -5.57
C ILE A 58 3.50 -3.09 -5.97
N PRO A 59 4.24 -3.70 -6.93
CA PRO A 59 4.03 -5.09 -7.25
C PRO A 59 4.35 -6.03 -6.09
N LEU A 60 5.29 -5.70 -5.22
CA LEU A 60 5.57 -6.50 -4.03
C LEU A 60 4.37 -6.56 -3.09
N VAL A 61 3.72 -5.43 -2.80
CA VAL A 61 2.51 -5.38 -1.96
C VAL A 61 1.38 -6.22 -2.58
N PHE A 62 1.10 -6.04 -3.88
CA PHE A 62 0.04 -6.80 -4.54
C PHE A 62 0.34 -8.30 -4.62
N ALA A 63 1.58 -8.70 -4.90
CA ALA A 63 1.96 -10.10 -4.96
C ALA A 63 1.91 -10.81 -3.59
N SER A 64 2.11 -10.04 -2.51
CA SER A 64 2.26 -10.54 -1.13
C SER A 64 0.95 -10.67 -0.36
N ILE A 65 -0.04 -9.82 -0.66
CA ILE A 65 -1.30 -9.76 0.11
C ILE A 65 -2.41 -10.45 -0.67
N PRO A 66 -2.83 -11.67 -0.29
CA PRO A 66 -3.75 -12.52 -1.07
C PRO A 66 -5.22 -12.13 -0.86
N MET A 67 -5.54 -10.85 -0.98
CA MET A 67 -6.90 -10.30 -0.86
C MET A 67 -7.08 -9.11 -1.79
N HIS A 68 -8.34 -8.65 -1.97
CA HIS A 68 -8.60 -7.45 -2.76
C HIS A 68 -8.10 -6.20 -2.02
N VAL A 69 -7.01 -5.63 -2.54
CA VAL A 69 -6.41 -4.41 -2.01
C VAL A 69 -6.35 -3.36 -3.12
N VAL A 70 -6.79 -2.15 -2.83
CA VAL A 70 -6.67 -1.02 -3.74
C VAL A 70 -5.62 -0.03 -3.23
N SER A 71 -5.00 0.70 -4.13
CA SER A 71 -3.99 1.71 -3.75
C SER A 71 -4.58 3.11 -3.72
N VAL A 72 -3.94 3.98 -2.92
CA VAL A 72 -4.09 5.43 -3.03
C VAL A 72 -2.91 5.95 -3.86
N ALA A 73 -3.19 6.27 -5.11
CA ALA A 73 -2.20 6.62 -6.13
C ALA A 73 -2.22 8.12 -6.48
N LYS A 74 -1.17 8.59 -7.16
CA LYS A 74 -1.10 9.95 -7.69
C LYS A 74 -2.04 10.09 -8.89
N ILE A 75 -2.76 11.22 -9.01
CA ILE A 75 -3.78 11.45 -10.06
C ILE A 75 -3.23 11.26 -11.47
N GLU A 76 -1.97 11.62 -11.71
CA GLU A 76 -1.33 11.51 -13.02
C GLU A 76 -1.28 10.06 -13.54
N LEU A 77 -1.25 9.07 -12.65
CA LEU A 77 -1.26 7.66 -13.04
C LEU A 77 -2.58 7.26 -13.70
N SER A 78 -3.69 7.91 -13.36
CA SER A 78 -4.99 7.65 -13.99
C SER A 78 -5.03 7.99 -15.47
N ARG A 79 -4.10 8.85 -15.93
CA ARG A 79 -4.01 9.33 -17.31
C ARG A 79 -3.18 8.43 -18.23
N ILE A 80 -2.44 7.46 -17.65
CA ILE A 80 -1.65 6.52 -18.45
C ILE A 80 -2.60 5.52 -19.11
N PRO A 81 -2.63 5.44 -20.45
CA PRO A 81 -3.49 4.50 -21.18
C PRO A 81 -3.28 3.07 -20.69
N PHE A 82 -4.32 2.26 -20.70
CA PHE A 82 -4.40 0.88 -20.21
C PHE A 82 -4.11 0.75 -18.71
N PHE A 83 -2.97 1.26 -18.21
CA PHE A 83 -2.60 1.20 -16.80
C PHE A 83 -3.57 1.98 -15.92
N GLY A 84 -3.79 3.26 -16.22
CA GLY A 84 -4.74 4.10 -15.47
C GLY A 84 -6.18 3.56 -15.56
N TRP A 85 -6.58 3.08 -16.74
CA TRP A 85 -7.90 2.49 -16.93
C TRP A 85 -8.10 1.21 -16.11
N SER A 86 -7.09 0.34 -16.04
CA SER A 86 -7.13 -0.87 -15.20
C SER A 86 -7.22 -0.53 -13.71
N MET A 87 -6.49 0.49 -13.27
CA MET A 87 -6.58 0.97 -11.90
C MET A 87 -7.97 1.54 -11.56
N ILE A 88 -8.56 2.34 -12.48
CA ILE A 88 -9.93 2.87 -12.31
C ILE A 88 -10.93 1.71 -12.22
N ALA A 89 -10.84 0.75 -13.13
CA ALA A 89 -11.70 -0.45 -13.13
C ALA A 89 -11.51 -1.30 -11.85
N GLY A 90 -10.28 -1.36 -11.32
CA GLY A 90 -9.93 -2.02 -10.06
C GLY A 90 -10.38 -1.27 -8.79
N GLY A 91 -10.96 -0.08 -8.95
CA GLY A 91 -11.48 0.71 -7.81
C GLY A 91 -10.40 1.41 -7.00
N HIS A 92 -9.21 1.65 -7.58
CA HIS A 92 -8.12 2.40 -6.95
C HIS A 92 -8.50 3.87 -6.75
N PHE A 93 -7.94 4.49 -5.72
CA PHE A 93 -8.16 5.90 -5.43
C PHE A 93 -7.02 6.75 -5.98
N PHE A 94 -7.37 7.91 -6.54
CA PHE A 94 -6.40 8.87 -7.07
C PHE A 94 -6.47 10.16 -6.29
N VAL A 95 -5.29 10.66 -5.87
CA VAL A 95 -5.16 11.90 -5.10
C VAL A 95 -4.40 12.93 -5.93
N ASP A 96 -5.06 14.06 -6.16
CA ASP A 96 -4.40 15.25 -6.71
C ASP A 96 -3.61 15.95 -5.59
N ARG A 97 -2.29 15.81 -5.65
CA ARG A 97 -1.37 16.37 -4.63
C ARG A 97 -0.87 17.77 -4.97
N SER A 98 -1.30 18.35 -6.09
CA SER A 98 -0.89 19.68 -6.54
C SER A 98 -1.40 20.78 -5.62
N ASN A 99 -2.52 20.54 -4.91
CA ASN A 99 -3.15 21.51 -4.03
C ASN A 99 -3.82 20.77 -2.86
N HIS A 100 -3.68 21.32 -1.66
CA HIS A 100 -4.26 20.75 -0.44
C HIS A 100 -5.77 20.57 -0.53
N LYS A 101 -6.51 21.55 -1.08
CA LYS A 101 -7.97 21.50 -1.23
C LYS A 101 -8.40 20.36 -2.17
N LYS A 102 -7.67 20.15 -3.29
CA LYS A 102 -7.93 19.05 -4.22
C LYS A 102 -7.62 17.68 -3.58
N ALA A 103 -6.52 17.59 -2.83
CA ALA A 103 -6.17 16.37 -2.10
C ALA A 103 -7.26 16.00 -1.08
N MET A 104 -7.78 16.96 -0.33
CA MET A 104 -8.86 16.71 0.63
C MET A 104 -10.16 16.26 -0.05
N ARG A 105 -10.52 16.84 -1.21
CA ARG A 105 -11.67 16.36 -2.01
C ARG A 105 -11.50 14.92 -2.47
N SER A 106 -10.30 14.55 -2.93
CA SER A 106 -10.01 13.17 -3.34
C SER A 106 -10.14 12.18 -2.17
N ILE A 107 -9.68 12.57 -0.97
CA ILE A 107 -9.82 11.76 0.25
C ILE A 107 -11.29 11.61 0.63
N GLU A 108 -12.09 12.68 0.53
CA GLU A 108 -13.52 12.60 0.82
C GLU A 108 -14.26 11.69 -0.17
N GLN A 109 -13.94 11.75 -1.45
CA GLN A 109 -14.48 10.82 -2.45
C GLN A 109 -14.10 9.36 -2.13
N ALA A 110 -12.86 9.13 -1.70
CA ALA A 110 -12.42 7.81 -1.25
C ALA A 110 -13.24 7.34 -0.02
N ARG A 111 -13.50 8.23 0.95
CA ARG A 111 -14.31 7.94 2.14
C ARG A 111 -15.74 7.53 1.77
N ILE A 112 -16.38 8.27 0.88
CA ILE A 112 -17.74 7.96 0.39
C ILE A 112 -17.75 6.61 -0.31
N SER A 113 -16.79 6.37 -1.22
CA SER A 113 -16.67 5.11 -1.94
C SER A 113 -16.44 3.92 -1.01
N MET A 114 -15.61 4.09 0.01
CA MET A 114 -15.31 3.05 1.01
C MET A 114 -16.50 2.71 1.91
N LYS A 115 -17.32 3.71 2.27
CA LYS A 115 -18.57 3.46 3.00
C LYS A 115 -19.56 2.63 2.18
N LYS A 116 -19.66 2.90 0.88
CA LYS A 116 -20.55 2.19 -0.05
C LYS A 116 -20.04 0.80 -0.39
N ASN A 117 -18.74 0.66 -0.56
CA ASN A 117 -18.06 -0.57 -1.00
C ASN A 117 -16.79 -0.79 -0.16
N PRO A 118 -16.88 -1.38 1.05
CA PRO A 118 -15.74 -1.64 1.91
C PRO A 118 -14.75 -2.58 1.25
N ARG A 119 -13.46 -2.21 1.24
CA ARG A 119 -12.34 -3.00 0.72
C ARG A 119 -11.04 -2.64 1.40
N SER A 120 -10.03 -3.48 1.30
CA SER A 120 -8.71 -3.16 1.84
C SER A 120 -8.02 -2.10 0.97
N ILE A 121 -7.24 -1.24 1.64
CA ILE A 121 -6.47 -0.18 0.98
C ILE A 121 -5.02 -0.33 1.38
N PHE A 122 -4.07 0.01 0.49
CA PHE A 122 -2.73 0.39 0.91
C PHE A 122 -2.39 1.81 0.45
N LEU A 123 -1.63 2.50 1.27
CA LEU A 123 -1.05 3.78 0.89
C LEU A 123 0.36 3.89 1.48
N PHE A 124 1.21 4.59 0.76
CA PHE A 124 2.51 5.00 1.25
C PHE A 124 2.39 6.35 1.96
N PRO A 125 2.44 6.40 3.31
CA PRO A 125 2.12 7.61 4.05
C PRO A 125 3.18 8.71 3.91
N GLU A 126 4.37 8.35 3.47
CA GLU A 126 5.46 9.29 3.15
C GLU A 126 5.07 10.22 1.98
N GLY A 127 4.25 9.73 1.06
CA GLY A 127 3.78 10.46 -0.11
C GLY A 127 4.85 10.66 -1.20
N THR A 128 6.06 10.17 -0.99
CA THR A 128 7.17 10.13 -1.96
C THR A 128 8.07 8.95 -1.63
N ARG A 129 8.92 8.55 -2.57
CA ARG A 129 9.93 7.50 -2.34
C ARG A 129 11.10 8.06 -1.54
N SER A 130 11.61 7.26 -0.60
CA SER A 130 12.85 7.54 0.13
C SER A 130 14.05 7.37 -0.80
N LEU A 131 14.96 8.34 -0.80
CA LEU A 131 16.19 8.28 -1.62
C LEU A 131 17.35 7.62 -0.89
N ASN A 132 17.29 7.56 0.45
CA ASN A 132 18.38 7.08 1.31
C ASN A 132 18.03 5.79 2.07
N GLY A 133 16.91 5.13 1.71
CA GLY A 133 16.44 3.91 2.36
C GLY A 133 15.92 4.08 3.78
N LYS A 134 15.85 5.32 4.31
CA LYS A 134 15.24 5.59 5.63
C LYS A 134 13.75 5.83 5.48
N VAL A 135 12.96 5.35 6.43
CA VAL A 135 11.52 5.62 6.46
C VAL A 135 11.28 7.10 6.79
N GLY A 136 10.71 7.81 5.83
CA GLY A 136 10.45 9.24 5.93
C GLY A 136 9.33 9.59 6.92
N ARG A 137 9.02 10.88 7.04
CA ARG A 137 7.91 11.35 7.86
C ARG A 137 6.57 10.95 7.25
N PHE A 138 5.65 10.45 8.08
CA PHE A 138 4.31 10.08 7.65
C PHE A 138 3.38 11.29 7.61
N LYS A 139 2.62 11.41 6.51
CA LYS A 139 1.58 12.44 6.33
C LYS A 139 0.27 11.97 6.95
N LYS A 140 -0.33 12.80 7.79
CA LYS A 140 -1.55 12.48 8.51
C LYS A 140 -2.81 12.33 7.63
N GLY A 141 -2.87 13.02 6.49
CA GLY A 141 -4.10 13.13 5.69
C GLY A 141 -4.65 11.80 5.20
N GLY A 142 -3.78 10.92 4.65
CA GLY A 142 -4.21 9.60 4.20
C GLY A 142 -4.55 8.64 5.36
N LEU A 143 -3.86 8.77 6.49
CA LEU A 143 -4.12 7.95 7.69
C LEU A 143 -5.42 8.36 8.38
N LYS A 144 -5.78 9.65 8.33
CA LYS A 144 -7.07 10.14 8.83
C LYS A 144 -8.25 9.42 8.14
N LEU A 145 -8.14 9.09 6.85
CA LEU A 145 -9.16 8.32 6.15
C LEU A 145 -9.44 6.97 6.83
N ALA A 146 -8.41 6.23 7.23
CA ALA A 146 -8.58 4.96 7.94
C ALA A 146 -9.27 5.12 9.29
N ILE A 147 -8.90 6.17 10.02
CA ILE A 147 -9.47 6.52 11.34
C ILE A 147 -10.94 6.91 11.21
N ASP A 148 -11.27 7.80 10.27
CA ASP A 148 -12.64 8.27 10.01
C ASP A 148 -13.58 7.13 9.56
N LEU A 149 -13.04 6.09 8.94
CA LEU A 149 -13.75 4.88 8.53
C LEU A 149 -13.78 3.79 9.60
N GLY A 150 -13.00 3.93 10.67
CA GLY A 150 -12.84 2.89 11.70
C GLY A 150 -12.21 1.60 11.18
N VAL A 151 -11.45 1.68 10.06
CA VAL A 151 -10.77 0.52 9.47
C VAL A 151 -9.44 0.28 10.18
N PRO A 152 -9.15 -0.95 10.66
CA PRO A 152 -7.89 -1.24 11.32
C PRO A 152 -6.69 -0.96 10.41
N ILE A 153 -5.64 -0.33 10.97
CA ILE A 153 -4.39 -0.06 10.27
C ILE A 153 -3.40 -1.17 10.52
N VAL A 154 -2.79 -1.68 9.44
CA VAL A 154 -1.73 -2.70 9.48
C VAL A 154 -0.42 -2.07 9.05
N PRO A 155 0.56 -1.91 9.96
CA PRO A 155 1.91 -1.49 9.58
C PRO A 155 2.58 -2.58 8.76
N VAL A 156 3.31 -2.18 7.70
CA VAL A 156 4.04 -3.10 6.83
C VAL A 156 5.46 -2.60 6.64
N GLY A 157 6.44 -3.49 6.81
CA GLY A 157 7.85 -3.22 6.51
C GLY A 157 8.24 -3.82 5.16
N ILE A 158 8.72 -3.00 4.22
CA ILE A 158 9.30 -3.46 2.95
C ILE A 158 10.82 -3.34 3.04
N VAL A 159 11.52 -4.43 2.68
CA VAL A 159 12.98 -4.53 2.78
C VAL A 159 13.57 -4.88 1.41
N GLY A 160 14.70 -4.25 1.07
CA GLY A 160 15.52 -4.59 -0.08
C GLY A 160 15.19 -3.87 -1.39
N THR A 161 14.07 -3.18 -1.50
CA THR A 161 13.65 -2.53 -2.75
C THR A 161 14.45 -1.27 -3.10
N SER A 162 15.03 -0.58 -2.12
CA SER A 162 15.87 0.61 -2.34
C SER A 162 17.14 0.32 -3.14
N GLN A 163 17.69 -0.88 -3.01
CA GLN A 163 18.90 -1.31 -3.71
C GLN A 163 18.62 -1.72 -5.15
N PHE A 164 17.36 -1.94 -5.52
CA PHE A 164 16.97 -2.46 -6.83
C PHE A 164 17.55 -1.63 -8.00
N GLN A 165 17.32 -0.32 -8.01
CA GLN A 165 17.81 0.54 -9.10
C GLN A 165 19.33 0.61 -9.16
N SER A 166 19.99 0.61 -8.00
CA SER A 166 21.45 0.63 -7.88
C SER A 166 22.05 -0.66 -8.42
N ASN A 167 21.52 -1.80 -8.00
CA ASN A 167 22.01 -3.11 -8.38
C ASN A 167 21.74 -3.42 -9.86
N LEU A 168 20.58 -3.03 -10.39
CA LEU A 168 20.25 -3.19 -11.81
C LEU A 168 21.24 -2.44 -12.71
N LYS A 169 21.58 -1.19 -12.35
CA LYS A 169 22.58 -0.41 -13.10
C LYS A 169 23.98 -1.02 -13.07
N LYS A 170 24.30 -1.76 -12.01
CA LYS A 170 25.61 -2.41 -11.82
C LYS A 170 25.65 -3.85 -12.35
N GLY A 171 24.55 -4.37 -12.92
CA GLY A 171 24.43 -5.79 -13.32
C GLY A 171 24.52 -6.76 -12.12
N GLN A 172 24.30 -6.28 -10.91
CA GLN A 172 24.39 -7.08 -9.70
C GLN A 172 23.05 -7.78 -9.39
N HIS A 173 23.14 -8.94 -8.75
CA HIS A 173 21.97 -9.68 -8.32
C HIS A 173 21.15 -8.87 -7.31
N ILE A 174 19.84 -8.86 -7.51
CA ILE A 174 18.90 -8.29 -6.55
C ILE A 174 18.73 -9.32 -5.45
N GLY A 175 19.05 -8.94 -4.21
CA GLY A 175 18.82 -9.79 -3.05
C GLY A 175 17.33 -10.14 -2.88
N ASN A 176 17.04 -11.04 -1.97
CA ASN A 176 15.66 -11.36 -1.61
C ASN A 176 14.97 -10.12 -1.03
N LEU A 177 13.79 -9.79 -1.58
CA LEU A 177 12.93 -8.78 -0.98
C LEU A 177 12.12 -9.39 0.16
N GLU A 178 11.74 -8.58 1.13
CA GLU A 178 10.84 -9.01 2.20
C GLU A 178 9.68 -8.04 2.37
N LEU A 179 8.52 -8.61 2.71
CA LEU A 179 7.36 -7.87 3.15
C LEU A 179 6.90 -8.40 4.49
N ASN A 180 7.05 -7.57 5.53
CA ASN A 180 6.76 -7.92 6.91
C ASN A 180 5.45 -7.27 7.36
N VAL A 181 4.41 -8.09 7.60
CA VAL A 181 3.07 -7.66 8.01
C VAL A 181 2.98 -7.62 9.53
N GLY A 182 2.73 -6.44 10.08
CA GLY A 182 2.53 -6.25 11.52
C GLY A 182 1.12 -6.62 11.99
N LYS A 183 0.90 -6.52 13.31
CA LYS A 183 -0.43 -6.70 13.89
C LYS A 183 -1.35 -5.52 13.58
N PRO A 184 -2.65 -5.75 13.31
CA PRO A 184 -3.62 -4.69 13.11
C PRO A 184 -3.76 -3.79 14.34
N ILE A 185 -3.88 -2.49 14.11
CA ILE A 185 -4.11 -1.47 15.15
C ILE A 185 -5.53 -0.95 14.95
N LEU A 186 -6.36 -1.08 15.97
CA LEU A 186 -7.74 -0.57 15.93
C LEU A 186 -7.74 0.96 15.95
N THR A 187 -8.60 1.57 15.13
CA THR A 187 -8.67 3.02 14.95
C THR A 187 -9.94 3.64 15.51
N LYS A 188 -10.97 2.84 15.84
CA LYS A 188 -12.30 3.33 16.25
C LYS A 188 -12.32 4.22 17.49
N SER A 189 -11.37 4.04 18.41
CA SER A 189 -11.29 4.82 19.67
C SER A 189 -10.33 6.00 19.59
N LEU A 190 -9.67 6.23 18.45
CA LEU A 190 -8.62 7.22 18.30
C LEU A 190 -9.22 8.63 18.17
N LYS A 191 -8.89 9.50 19.14
CA LYS A 191 -9.34 10.90 19.15
C LYS A 191 -8.43 11.76 18.26
N GLU A 192 -8.95 12.84 17.71
CA GLU A 192 -8.20 13.71 16.79
C GLU A 192 -6.93 14.30 17.44
N LYS A 193 -6.97 14.60 18.74
CA LYS A 193 -5.82 15.10 19.50
C LYS A 193 -4.66 14.09 19.60
N GLU A 194 -4.95 12.80 19.44
CA GLU A 194 -3.98 11.71 19.55
C GLU A 194 -3.35 11.37 18.18
N LEU A 195 -3.89 11.94 17.10
CA LEU A 195 -3.49 11.59 15.72
C LEU A 195 -2.01 11.77 15.46
N LEU A 196 -1.38 12.83 15.95
CA LEU A 196 0.06 13.08 15.70
C LEU A 196 0.94 12.05 16.38
N ASN A 197 0.65 11.71 17.63
CA ASN A 197 1.38 10.67 18.38
C ASN A 197 1.17 9.30 17.73
N PHE A 198 -0.06 8.99 17.36
CA PHE A 198 -0.40 7.76 16.65
C PHE A 198 0.37 7.61 15.33
N VAL A 199 0.45 8.67 14.52
CA VAL A 199 1.19 8.67 13.25
C VAL A 199 2.68 8.39 13.45
N GLU A 200 3.29 8.98 14.48
CA GLU A 200 4.71 8.73 14.79
C GLU A 200 4.94 7.31 15.35
N ASP A 201 4.06 6.81 16.20
CA ASP A 201 4.15 5.44 16.71
C ASP A 201 3.92 4.40 15.60
N LEU A 202 3.02 4.67 14.67
CA LEU A 202 2.84 3.84 13.48
C LEU A 202 4.11 3.83 12.62
N ARG A 203 4.74 4.99 12.43
CA ARG A 203 6.02 5.10 11.71
C ARG A 203 7.12 4.28 12.39
N LYS A 204 7.26 4.37 13.71
CA LYS A 204 8.22 3.54 14.49
C LYS A 204 7.97 2.04 14.28
N LYS A 205 6.71 1.60 14.27
CA LYS A 205 6.36 0.20 14.00
C LYS A 205 6.78 -0.23 12.58
N VAL A 206 6.59 0.61 11.58
CA VAL A 206 7.06 0.32 10.21
C VAL A 206 8.58 0.26 10.14
N ILE A 207 9.30 1.14 10.84
CA ILE A 207 10.77 1.10 10.95
C ILE A 207 11.22 -0.22 11.57
N LEU A 208 10.61 -0.67 12.66
CA LEU A 208 10.93 -1.93 13.30
C LEU A 208 10.69 -3.12 12.36
N LEU A 209 9.55 -3.16 11.68
CA LEU A 209 9.23 -4.23 10.72
C LEU A 209 10.19 -4.23 9.52
N LYS A 210 10.68 -3.07 9.10
CA LYS A 210 11.71 -2.97 8.07
C LYS A 210 13.08 -3.44 8.57
N ALA A 211 13.42 -3.18 9.83
CA ALA A 211 14.70 -3.58 10.43
C ALA A 211 14.73 -5.05 10.81
N THR A 212 13.57 -5.70 10.90
CA THR A 212 13.48 -7.13 11.23
C THR A 212 13.94 -7.94 10.02
N ASN A 213 15.24 -8.19 9.90
CA ASN A 213 15.75 -9.29 9.10
C ASN A 213 15.23 -10.57 9.76
N VAL A 214 14.21 -11.19 9.20
CA VAL A 214 13.88 -12.57 9.52
C VAL A 214 14.94 -13.43 8.84
N SER A 215 16.18 -13.31 9.31
CA SER A 215 17.27 -14.20 9.00
C SER A 215 17.00 -15.50 9.73
N LYS A 216 16.72 -16.49 8.99
CA LYS A 216 16.95 -17.94 9.15
C LYS A 216 15.71 -18.76 9.13
#